data_be7fdbdb82c10ce588f5d85af0f4044a
#
_entry.id   be7fdbdb82c10ce588f5d85af0f4044a
#
_cell.length_a   1.000
_cell.length_b   1.000
_cell.length_c   1.000
_cell.angle_alpha   90.00
_cell.angle_beta   90.00
_cell.angle_gamma   90.00
#
_symmetry.space_group_name_H-M   'P 1'
#
loop_
_entity.id
_entity.type
_entity.pdbx_description
1 polymer ?
#
loop_
_entity_poly.entity_id
_entity_poly.type
_entity_poly.pdbx_seq_one_letter_code
_entity_poly.pdbx_strand_id
1 'polypeptide(L)'
;ILICIIDKRMFNKFITGDEIMNSTTKNLTLASILTSLCVVITIFALSTGIGYGLYLDFAIPIFFAIVYLKCGGKYSILSGIVSVLLVFIVVGDLAGALFMSQSFLLGIVCAYFMDKDSILMEDIFFSSIFSTILIMVIDIYTKALSGTSIITEFQEMIAWFPYKEYVNIVFYCLIAFYCSGMCFSIYYL
;
A
#
# COMPACT_ATOMS: atom_id res chain seq x y z
N ILE A 1 6.68 -6.32 15.13
CA ILE A 1 8.05 -5.96 15.58
C ILE A 1 8.27 -4.44 15.44
N LEU A 2 7.90 -3.79 14.33
CA LEU A 2 8.02 -2.32 14.16
C LEU A 2 7.08 -1.54 15.10
N ILE A 3 5.91 -2.07 15.40
CA ILE A 3 4.93 -1.50 16.33
C ILE A 3 5.42 -1.60 17.80
N CYS A 4 6.25 -2.58 18.14
CA CYS A 4 6.86 -2.69 19.48
C CYS A 4 8.01 -1.70 19.73
N ILE A 5 8.62 -1.14 18.68
CA ILE A 5 9.75 -0.19 18.80
C ILE A 5 9.26 1.24 19.02
N ILE A 6 8.05 1.57 18.59
CA ILE A 6 7.43 2.85 18.96
C ILE A 6 6.88 2.68 20.37
N ASP A 7 7.71 3.01 21.37
CA ASP A 7 7.37 2.92 22.78
C ASP A 7 5.97 3.49 23.01
N LYS A 8 5.05 2.60 23.39
CA LYS A 8 3.66 2.93 23.70
C LYS A 8 3.53 4.14 24.64
N ARG A 9 4.58 4.42 25.44
CA ARG A 9 4.68 5.60 26.30
C ARG A 9 4.96 6.89 25.52
N MET A 10 5.83 6.88 24.51
CA MET A 10 6.09 8.07 23.67
C MET A 10 4.87 8.37 22.81
N PHE A 11 4.25 7.35 22.24
CA PHE A 11 3.03 7.49 21.43
C PHE A 11 1.84 7.98 22.27
N ASN A 12 1.64 7.44 23.49
CA ASN A 12 0.63 7.94 24.41
C ASN A 12 0.96 9.37 24.92
N LYS A 13 2.20 9.68 25.21
CA LYS A 13 2.60 11.03 25.67
C LYS A 13 2.43 12.08 24.57
N PHE A 14 2.60 11.68 23.30
CA PHE A 14 2.33 12.53 22.15
C PHE A 14 0.81 12.71 21.89
N ILE A 15 0.00 11.70 22.21
CA ILE A 15 -1.47 11.75 22.06
C ILE A 15 -2.14 12.45 23.26
N THR A 16 -1.61 12.32 24.48
CA THR A 16 -2.18 12.93 25.69
C THR A 16 -1.64 14.33 26.01
N GLY A 17 -0.63 14.78 25.28
CA GLY A 17 -0.13 16.16 25.37
C GLY A 17 -1.02 17.10 24.58
N ASP A 18 -1.95 17.73 25.28
CA ASP A 18 -2.62 18.99 25.02
C ASP A 18 -4.11 18.97 24.70
N GLU A 19 -4.82 19.40 25.69
CA GLU A 19 -6.25 19.77 25.68
C GLU A 19 -6.59 21.01 24.83
N ILE A 20 -5.66 21.59 24.07
CA ILE A 20 -5.89 22.87 23.36
C ILE A 20 -5.77 22.77 21.83
N MET A 21 -5.22 21.69 21.29
CA MET A 21 -5.11 21.57 19.83
C MET A 21 -6.41 21.04 19.24
N ASN A 22 -7.06 21.85 18.38
CA ASN A 22 -8.24 21.46 17.63
C ASN A 22 -8.02 20.06 16.99
N SER A 23 -8.97 19.16 17.12
CA SER A 23 -8.89 17.77 16.60
C SER A 23 -8.37 17.69 15.17
N THR A 24 -8.72 18.64 14.33
CA THR A 24 -8.27 18.79 12.95
C THR A 24 -6.74 18.96 12.86
N THR A 25 -6.16 19.86 13.66
CA THR A 25 -4.71 20.12 13.65
C THR A 25 -3.92 18.92 14.17
N LYS A 26 -4.43 18.25 15.20
CA LYS A 26 -3.83 17.03 15.74
C LYS A 26 -3.79 15.90 14.70
N ASN A 27 -4.91 15.67 14.00
CA ASN A 27 -5.00 14.65 12.98
C ASN A 27 -4.08 14.96 11.78
N LEU A 28 -4.02 16.23 11.37
CA LEU A 28 -3.12 16.65 10.29
C LEU A 28 -1.64 16.46 10.68
N THR A 29 -1.26 16.85 11.90
CA THR A 29 0.11 16.68 12.37
C THR A 29 0.50 15.20 12.48
N LEU A 30 -0.37 14.36 13.03
CA LEU A 30 -0.13 12.93 13.12
C LEU A 30 0.00 12.28 11.74
N ALA A 31 -0.92 12.61 10.82
CA ALA A 31 -0.87 12.12 9.45
C ALA A 31 0.44 12.54 8.75
N SER A 32 0.88 13.80 8.93
CA SER A 32 2.11 14.32 8.33
C SER A 32 3.36 13.60 8.86
N ILE A 33 3.43 13.33 10.17
CA ILE A 33 4.58 12.61 10.77
C ILE A 33 4.64 11.17 10.25
N LEU A 34 3.51 10.46 10.25
CA LEU A 34 3.46 9.09 9.75
C LEU A 34 3.80 9.03 8.26
N THR A 35 3.26 9.96 7.47
CA THR A 35 3.51 10.04 6.03
C THR A 35 4.97 10.34 5.73
N SER A 36 5.60 11.30 6.43
CA SER A 36 7.01 11.62 6.21
C SER A 36 7.92 10.45 6.55
N LEU A 37 7.62 9.72 7.62
CA LEU A 37 8.35 8.49 7.96
C LEU A 37 8.21 7.45 6.85
N CYS A 38 6.98 7.21 6.37
CA CYS A 38 6.72 6.30 5.26
C CYS A 38 7.50 6.70 4.00
N VAL A 39 7.49 7.98 3.61
CA VAL A 39 8.21 8.49 2.43
C VAL A 39 9.72 8.28 2.55
N VAL A 40 10.32 8.61 3.70
CA VAL A 40 11.77 8.43 3.93
C VAL A 40 12.17 6.97 3.80
N ILE A 41 11.42 6.05 4.41
CA ILE A 41 11.70 4.61 4.32
C ILE A 41 11.48 4.11 2.89
N THR A 42 10.48 4.62 2.17
CA THR A 42 10.23 4.26 0.76
C THR A 42 11.39 4.70 -0.13
N ILE A 43 11.86 5.93 0.01
CA ILE A 43 13.01 6.44 -0.76
C ILE A 43 14.25 5.59 -0.46
N PHE A 44 14.48 5.25 0.79
CA PHE A 44 15.59 4.38 1.18
C PHE A 44 15.47 2.98 0.55
N ALA A 45 14.30 2.35 0.62
CA ALA A 45 14.06 1.02 0.03
C ALA A 45 14.24 1.03 -1.50
N LEU A 46 13.72 2.07 -2.18
CA LEU A 46 13.90 2.25 -3.62
C LEU A 46 15.36 2.46 -4.01
N SER A 47 16.08 3.28 -3.25
CA SER A 47 17.48 3.62 -3.55
C SER A 47 18.45 2.46 -3.31
N THR A 48 18.18 1.62 -2.31
CA THR A 48 19.03 0.48 -1.95
C THR A 48 18.60 -0.84 -2.59
N GLY A 49 17.34 -0.93 -3.06
CA GLY A 49 16.75 -2.18 -3.53
C GLY A 49 16.50 -3.23 -2.44
N ILE A 50 16.87 -2.93 -1.17
CA ILE A 50 16.75 -3.88 -0.07
C ILE A 50 15.30 -3.98 0.38
N GLY A 51 14.71 -5.18 0.24
CA GLY A 51 13.35 -5.46 0.68
C GLY A 51 12.26 -4.70 -0.07
N TYR A 52 12.58 -4.16 -1.24
CA TYR A 52 11.71 -3.30 -2.04
C TYR A 52 10.30 -3.88 -2.22
N GLY A 53 10.17 -5.12 -2.71
CA GLY A 53 8.86 -5.75 -2.92
C GLY A 53 8.09 -5.92 -1.61
N LEU A 54 8.71 -6.51 -0.59
CA LEU A 54 8.07 -6.71 0.72
C LEU A 54 7.66 -5.39 1.37
N TYR A 55 8.46 -4.34 1.21
CA TYR A 55 8.16 -3.03 1.78
C TYR A 55 6.96 -2.38 1.09
N LEU A 56 6.96 -2.33 -0.25
CA LEU A 56 5.86 -1.74 -1.01
C LEU A 56 4.53 -2.47 -0.76
N ASP A 57 4.57 -3.80 -0.71
CA ASP A 57 3.38 -4.62 -0.70
C ASP A 57 2.76 -4.78 0.70
N PHE A 58 3.57 -4.74 1.76
CA PHE A 58 3.10 -4.95 3.12
C PHE A 58 3.21 -3.71 4.01
N ALA A 59 4.37 -3.04 4.04
CA ALA A 59 4.58 -1.94 4.97
C ALA A 59 3.76 -0.70 4.58
N ILE A 60 3.76 -0.32 3.31
CA ILE A 60 3.02 0.88 2.85
C ILE A 60 1.52 0.75 3.07
N PRO A 61 0.82 -0.34 2.68
CA PRO A 61 -0.61 -0.47 2.96
C PRO A 61 -0.94 -0.39 4.45
N ILE A 62 -0.12 -1.01 5.32
CA ILE A 62 -0.31 -0.95 6.76
C ILE A 62 -0.17 0.48 7.29
N PHE A 63 0.84 1.24 6.84
CA PHE A 63 0.99 2.65 7.21
C PHE A 63 -0.25 3.47 6.86
N PHE A 64 -0.77 3.34 5.65
CA PHE A 64 -1.95 4.09 5.23
C PHE A 64 -3.23 3.60 5.88
N ALA A 65 -3.35 2.32 6.21
CA ALA A 65 -4.45 1.80 7.02
C ALA A 65 -4.44 2.43 8.42
N ILE A 66 -3.26 2.54 9.07
CA ILE A 66 -3.12 3.20 10.38
C ILE A 66 -3.49 4.69 10.29
N VAL A 67 -3.03 5.39 9.24
CA VAL A 67 -3.38 6.81 9.03
C VAL A 67 -4.89 6.98 8.86
N TYR A 68 -5.53 6.09 8.09
CA TYR A 68 -6.98 6.10 7.91
C TYR A 68 -7.73 5.92 9.22
N LEU A 69 -7.41 4.89 9.98
CA LEU A 69 -8.09 4.55 11.24
C LEU A 69 -7.86 5.59 12.35
N LYS A 70 -6.72 6.29 12.34
CA LYS A 70 -6.37 7.29 13.38
C LYS A 70 -6.75 8.71 13.02
N CYS A 71 -6.61 9.09 11.77
CA CYS A 71 -6.79 10.48 11.32
C CYS A 71 -8.04 10.66 10.45
N GLY A 72 -8.60 9.57 9.92
CA GLY A 72 -9.75 9.57 9.02
C GLY A 72 -9.38 9.60 7.53
N GLY A 73 -10.34 9.21 6.69
CA GLY A 73 -10.13 8.99 5.26
C GLY A 73 -9.61 10.20 4.48
N LYS A 74 -10.06 11.41 4.82
CA LYS A 74 -9.61 12.65 4.13
C LYS A 74 -8.10 12.86 4.27
N TYR A 75 -7.57 12.68 5.47
CA TYR A 75 -6.13 12.84 5.75
C TYR A 75 -5.31 11.71 5.15
N SER A 76 -5.84 10.50 5.14
CA SER A 76 -5.18 9.35 4.53
C SER A 76 -5.03 9.51 3.01
N ILE A 77 -6.09 9.95 2.32
CA ILE A 77 -6.03 10.21 0.87
C ILE A 77 -5.05 11.32 0.56
N LEU A 78 -5.11 12.44 1.29
CA LEU A 78 -4.19 13.55 1.10
C LEU A 78 -2.73 13.13 1.31
N SER A 79 -2.47 12.40 2.39
CA SER A 79 -1.16 11.83 2.70
C SER A 79 -0.65 10.89 1.60
N GLY A 80 -1.53 10.04 1.07
CA GLY A 80 -1.20 9.13 -0.02
C GLY A 80 -0.79 9.86 -1.28
N ILE A 81 -1.56 10.86 -1.71
CA ILE A 81 -1.23 11.67 -2.90
C ILE A 81 0.10 12.40 -2.71
N VAL A 82 0.30 13.04 -1.57
CA VAL A 82 1.54 13.77 -1.27
C VAL A 82 2.75 12.84 -1.25
N SER A 83 2.63 11.65 -0.64
CA SER A 83 3.75 10.69 -0.59
C SER A 83 4.11 10.15 -1.96
N VAL A 84 3.14 9.80 -2.81
CA VAL A 84 3.41 9.35 -4.19
C VAL A 84 4.12 10.44 -5.00
N LEU A 85 3.65 11.69 -4.90
CA LEU A 85 4.28 12.82 -5.58
C LEU A 85 5.71 13.07 -5.08
N LEU A 86 5.94 13.02 -3.77
CA LEU A 86 7.29 13.21 -3.19
C LEU A 86 8.25 12.11 -3.64
N VAL A 87 7.82 10.85 -3.59
CA VAL A 87 8.65 9.73 -4.05
C VAL A 87 8.96 9.87 -5.53
N PHE A 88 7.98 10.20 -6.36
CA PHE A 88 8.19 10.43 -7.80
C PHE A 88 9.22 11.55 -8.06
N ILE A 89 9.10 12.69 -7.36
CA ILE A 89 10.02 13.83 -7.55
C ILE A 89 11.45 13.48 -7.10
N VAL A 90 11.59 12.75 -5.98
CA VAL A 90 12.92 12.48 -5.39
C VAL A 90 13.64 11.33 -6.10
N VAL A 91 12.91 10.26 -6.41
CA VAL A 91 13.53 9.06 -7.01
C VAL A 91 13.55 9.14 -8.54
N GLY A 92 12.57 9.83 -9.14
CA GLY A 92 12.43 9.92 -10.59
C GLY A 92 11.93 8.64 -11.26
N ASP A 93 11.50 7.65 -10.47
CA ASP A 93 10.98 6.37 -10.94
C ASP A 93 9.45 6.40 -10.99
N LEU A 94 8.92 6.47 -12.21
CA LEU A 94 7.48 6.48 -12.46
C LEU A 94 6.83 5.12 -12.10
N ALA A 95 7.50 4.02 -12.38
CA ALA A 95 6.98 2.68 -12.10
C ALA A 95 6.86 2.48 -10.59
N GLY A 96 7.91 2.79 -9.82
CA GLY A 96 7.87 2.74 -8.36
C GLY A 96 6.79 3.63 -7.75
N ALA A 97 6.56 4.84 -8.30
CA ALA A 97 5.49 5.72 -7.85
C ALA A 97 4.09 5.13 -8.13
N LEU A 98 3.89 4.48 -9.29
CA LEU A 98 2.63 3.81 -9.62
C LEU A 98 2.36 2.61 -8.69
N PHE A 99 3.37 1.78 -8.42
CA PHE A 99 3.24 0.67 -7.46
C PHE A 99 2.96 1.17 -6.04
N MET A 100 3.61 2.25 -5.62
CA MET A 100 3.29 2.88 -4.35
C MET A 100 1.84 3.39 -4.31
N SER A 101 1.32 3.93 -5.42
CA SER A 101 -0.08 4.39 -5.49
C SER A 101 -1.07 3.24 -5.30
N GLN A 102 -0.79 2.07 -5.85
CA GLN A 102 -1.57 0.85 -5.61
C GLN A 102 -1.56 0.45 -4.14
N SER A 103 -0.37 0.42 -3.53
CA SER A 103 -0.18 -0.03 -2.16
C SER A 103 -0.91 0.89 -1.17
N PHE A 104 -0.87 2.21 -1.37
CA PHE A 104 -1.61 3.12 -0.48
C PHE A 104 -3.13 3.00 -0.67
N LEU A 105 -3.64 2.84 -1.90
CA LEU A 105 -5.06 2.63 -2.16
C LEU A 105 -5.56 1.35 -1.50
N LEU A 106 -4.80 0.26 -1.58
CA LEU A 106 -5.11 -0.99 -0.91
C LEU A 106 -5.22 -0.80 0.60
N GLY A 107 -4.25 -0.10 1.22
CA GLY A 107 -4.28 0.22 2.64
C GLY A 107 -5.53 1.00 3.08
N ILE A 108 -5.94 1.99 2.29
CA ILE A 108 -7.17 2.76 2.54
C ILE A 108 -8.42 1.89 2.43
N VAL A 109 -8.50 1.04 1.41
CA VAL A 109 -9.66 0.16 1.19
C VAL A 109 -9.78 -0.86 2.31
N CYS A 110 -8.69 -1.52 2.70
CA CYS A 110 -8.70 -2.43 3.84
C CYS A 110 -9.15 -1.71 5.12
N ALA A 111 -8.62 -0.52 5.41
CA ALA A 111 -9.00 0.26 6.58
C ALA A 111 -10.47 0.69 6.56
N TYR A 112 -11.00 1.04 5.39
CA TYR A 112 -12.42 1.39 5.22
C TYR A 112 -13.34 0.21 5.56
N PHE A 113 -12.99 -1.01 5.14
CA PHE A 113 -13.75 -2.19 5.50
C PHE A 113 -13.61 -2.52 6.99
N MET A 114 -12.40 -2.40 7.56
CA MET A 114 -12.16 -2.60 9.01
C MET A 114 -12.98 -1.65 9.88
N ASP A 115 -13.27 -0.42 9.40
CA ASP A 115 -14.08 0.57 10.13
C ASP A 115 -15.59 0.27 10.09
N LYS A 116 -16.00 -0.67 9.25
CA LYS A 116 -17.43 -0.97 8.97
C LYS A 116 -18.07 -2.07 9.79
N ASP A 117 -17.38 -2.68 10.76
CA ASP A 117 -17.87 -3.83 11.55
C ASP A 117 -18.41 -5.00 10.69
N SER A 118 -17.85 -5.22 9.52
CA SER A 118 -18.23 -6.31 8.61
C SER A 118 -17.55 -7.63 8.98
N ILE A 119 -17.98 -8.73 8.36
CA ILE A 119 -17.41 -10.05 8.60
C ILE A 119 -16.01 -10.09 7.94
N LEU A 120 -14.97 -10.42 8.70
CA LEU A 120 -13.57 -10.45 8.27
C LEU A 120 -13.34 -11.18 6.93
N MET A 121 -14.07 -12.27 6.69
CA MET A 121 -13.95 -13.04 5.44
C MET A 121 -14.50 -12.27 4.23
N GLU A 122 -15.59 -11.52 4.41
CA GLU A 122 -16.15 -10.68 3.36
C GLU A 122 -15.21 -9.53 3.02
N ASP A 123 -14.61 -8.91 4.03
CA ASP A 123 -13.67 -7.81 3.86
C ASP A 123 -12.42 -8.23 3.08
N ILE A 124 -11.84 -9.37 3.44
CA ILE A 124 -10.69 -9.92 2.74
C ILE A 124 -11.07 -10.22 1.28
N PHE A 125 -12.25 -10.79 1.04
CA PHE A 125 -12.71 -11.12 -0.29
C PHE A 125 -12.90 -9.86 -1.17
N PHE A 126 -13.62 -8.85 -0.68
CA PHE A 126 -13.84 -7.61 -1.43
C PHE A 126 -12.55 -6.82 -1.63
N SER A 127 -11.69 -6.72 -0.61
CA SER A 127 -10.39 -6.05 -0.71
C SER A 127 -9.47 -6.76 -1.70
N SER A 128 -9.50 -8.09 -1.76
CA SER A 128 -8.72 -8.89 -2.72
C SER A 128 -9.18 -8.67 -4.16
N ILE A 129 -10.49 -8.65 -4.42
CA ILE A 129 -11.05 -8.33 -5.74
C ILE A 129 -10.64 -6.92 -6.16
N PHE A 130 -10.79 -5.95 -5.27
CA PHE A 130 -10.43 -4.57 -5.55
C PHE A 130 -8.93 -4.43 -5.87
N SER A 131 -8.06 -5.07 -5.08
CA SER A 131 -6.61 -5.07 -5.32
C SER A 131 -6.25 -5.71 -6.66
N THR A 132 -6.89 -6.82 -7.03
CA THR A 132 -6.67 -7.47 -8.32
C THR A 132 -7.05 -6.56 -9.49
N ILE A 133 -8.17 -5.86 -9.40
CA ILE A 133 -8.59 -4.88 -10.41
C ILE A 133 -7.58 -3.73 -10.48
N LEU A 134 -7.10 -3.22 -9.34
CA LEU A 134 -6.08 -2.16 -9.30
C LEU A 134 -4.79 -2.57 -10.01
N ILE A 135 -4.29 -3.78 -9.75
CA ILE A 135 -3.08 -4.30 -10.42
C ILE A 135 -3.29 -4.34 -11.93
N MET A 136 -4.43 -4.82 -12.41
CA MET A 136 -4.73 -4.85 -13.85
C MET A 136 -4.76 -3.46 -14.46
N VAL A 137 -5.37 -2.49 -13.78
CA VAL A 137 -5.43 -1.10 -14.26
C VAL A 137 -4.02 -0.49 -14.30
N ILE A 138 -3.22 -0.69 -13.27
CA ILE A 138 -1.85 -0.18 -13.22
C ILE A 138 -0.97 -0.83 -14.28
N ASP A 139 -1.12 -2.13 -14.54
CA ASP A 139 -0.38 -2.82 -15.60
C ASP A 139 -0.68 -2.22 -16.98
N ILE A 140 -1.95 -1.88 -17.27
CA ILE A 140 -2.33 -1.20 -18.50
C ILE A 140 -1.63 0.17 -18.61
N TYR A 141 -1.62 0.95 -17.52
CA TYR A 141 -0.94 2.26 -17.50
C TYR A 141 0.58 2.13 -17.63
N THR A 142 1.18 1.18 -16.93
CA THR A 142 2.62 0.92 -17.00
C THR A 142 3.02 0.52 -18.41
N LYS A 143 2.25 -0.37 -19.05
CA LYS A 143 2.45 -0.74 -20.44
C LYS A 143 2.37 0.45 -21.40
N ALA A 144 1.41 1.35 -21.18
CA ALA A 144 1.23 2.55 -22.01
C ALA A 144 2.38 3.55 -21.87
N LEU A 145 2.99 3.65 -20.68
CA LEU A 145 4.01 4.66 -20.36
C LEU A 145 5.44 4.15 -20.56
N SER A 146 5.73 2.92 -20.15
CA SER A 146 7.09 2.33 -20.19
C SER A 146 7.27 1.30 -21.32
N GLY A 147 6.17 0.84 -21.95
CA GLY A 147 6.20 -0.23 -22.94
C GLY A 147 6.35 -1.62 -22.35
N THR A 148 6.61 -1.74 -21.04
CA THR A 148 6.71 -3.02 -20.33
C THR A 148 5.42 -3.31 -19.59
N SER A 149 5.06 -4.60 -19.47
CA SER A 149 3.86 -5.07 -18.75
C SER A 149 4.27 -6.22 -17.85
N ILE A 150 3.74 -6.26 -16.65
CA ILE A 150 3.96 -7.36 -15.70
C ILE A 150 3.55 -8.70 -16.32
N ILE A 151 2.48 -8.69 -17.10
CA ILE A 151 2.01 -9.89 -17.85
C ILE A 151 3.05 -10.35 -18.86
N THR A 152 3.66 -9.43 -19.62
CA THR A 152 4.67 -9.80 -20.63
C THR A 152 5.94 -10.33 -19.99
N GLU A 153 6.41 -9.72 -18.91
CA GLU A 153 7.56 -10.20 -18.14
C GLU A 153 7.29 -11.59 -17.54
N PHE A 154 6.08 -11.81 -17.01
CA PHE A 154 5.69 -13.12 -16.51
C PHE A 154 5.64 -14.18 -17.63
N GLN A 155 5.09 -13.84 -18.81
CA GLN A 155 5.07 -14.73 -19.97
C GLN A 155 6.48 -15.10 -20.43
N GLU A 156 7.43 -14.16 -20.41
CA GLU A 156 8.83 -14.41 -20.73
C GLU A 156 9.48 -15.34 -19.71
N MET A 157 9.22 -15.12 -18.41
CA MET A 157 9.75 -15.95 -17.33
C MET A 157 9.27 -17.42 -17.45
N ILE A 158 8.04 -17.64 -17.92
CA ILE A 158 7.47 -18.99 -18.09
C ILE A 158 7.49 -19.44 -19.56
N ALA A 159 8.37 -18.89 -20.40
CA ALA A 159 8.46 -19.24 -21.82
C ALA A 159 8.75 -20.74 -22.08
N TRP A 160 9.33 -21.43 -21.08
CA TRP A 160 9.57 -22.87 -21.08
C TRP A 160 8.32 -23.73 -20.84
N PHE A 161 7.19 -23.13 -20.40
CA PHE A 161 5.97 -23.85 -20.08
C PHE A 161 5.21 -24.26 -21.37
N PRO A 162 4.84 -25.54 -21.56
CA PRO A 162 4.30 -26.03 -22.82
C PRO A 162 2.89 -25.53 -23.15
N TYR A 163 2.11 -25.10 -22.14
CA TYR A 163 0.71 -24.71 -22.30
C TYR A 163 0.52 -23.19 -22.27
N LYS A 164 0.99 -22.50 -23.30
CA LYS A 164 0.96 -21.03 -23.39
C LYS A 164 -0.45 -20.42 -23.30
N GLU A 165 -1.48 -21.15 -23.71
CA GLU A 165 -2.88 -20.67 -23.66
C GLU A 165 -3.39 -20.44 -22.24
N TYR A 166 -2.88 -21.21 -21.26
CA TYR A 166 -3.30 -21.11 -19.86
C TYR A 166 -2.45 -20.15 -19.03
N VAL A 167 -1.36 -19.62 -19.55
CA VAL A 167 -0.44 -18.75 -18.83
C VAL A 167 -1.14 -17.52 -18.25
N ASN A 168 -2.03 -16.89 -19.03
CA ASN A 168 -2.78 -15.73 -18.55
C ASN A 168 -3.73 -16.09 -17.41
N ILE A 169 -4.39 -17.23 -17.46
CA ILE A 169 -5.30 -17.68 -16.40
C ILE A 169 -4.51 -17.96 -15.13
N VAL A 170 -3.38 -18.66 -15.25
CA VAL A 170 -2.47 -18.94 -14.12
C VAL A 170 -1.98 -17.63 -13.50
N PHE A 171 -1.59 -16.66 -14.32
CA PHE A 171 -1.15 -15.34 -13.85
C PHE A 171 -2.22 -14.63 -13.03
N TYR A 172 -3.46 -14.55 -13.54
CA TYR A 172 -4.55 -13.90 -12.79
C TYR A 172 -4.91 -14.65 -11.50
N CYS A 173 -4.87 -15.98 -11.51
CA CYS A 173 -5.06 -16.77 -10.28
C CYS A 173 -3.97 -16.50 -9.25
N LEU A 174 -2.71 -16.40 -9.67
CA LEU A 174 -1.58 -16.08 -8.80
C LEU A 174 -1.70 -14.67 -8.21
N ILE A 175 -2.09 -13.68 -9.02
CA ILE A 175 -2.33 -12.31 -8.53
C ILE A 175 -3.46 -12.30 -7.50
N ALA A 176 -4.58 -12.96 -7.77
CA ALA A 176 -5.71 -13.01 -6.85
C ALA A 176 -5.32 -13.67 -5.51
N PHE A 177 -4.54 -14.75 -5.56
CA PHE A 177 -4.01 -15.41 -4.37
C PHE A 177 -3.04 -14.50 -3.60
N TYR A 178 -2.13 -13.82 -4.29
CA TYR A 178 -1.20 -12.86 -3.72
C TYR A 178 -1.93 -11.69 -3.03
N CYS A 179 -2.92 -11.08 -3.70
CA CYS A 179 -3.75 -10.02 -3.14
C CYS A 179 -4.52 -10.47 -1.90
N SER A 180 -5.03 -11.70 -1.91
CA SER A 180 -5.71 -12.28 -0.75
C SER A 180 -4.77 -12.43 0.45
N GLY A 181 -3.54 -12.90 0.22
CA GLY A 181 -2.50 -13.00 1.25
C GLY A 181 -2.09 -11.64 1.83
N MET A 182 -1.99 -10.61 0.98
CA MET A 182 -1.70 -9.24 1.43
C MET A 182 -2.81 -8.69 2.30
N CYS A 183 -4.08 -8.78 1.86
CA CYS A 183 -5.22 -8.32 2.63
C CYS A 183 -5.29 -9.04 3.99
N PHE A 184 -5.13 -10.37 3.99
CA PHE A 184 -5.08 -11.15 5.22
C PHE A 184 -4.00 -10.64 6.19
N SER A 185 -2.81 -10.33 5.69
CA SER A 185 -1.71 -9.82 6.51
C SER A 185 -2.02 -8.44 7.11
N ILE A 186 -2.71 -7.56 6.37
CA ILE A 186 -3.13 -6.23 6.85
C ILE A 186 -4.16 -6.36 7.97
N TYR A 187 -5.09 -7.30 7.87
CA TYR A 187 -6.12 -7.52 8.89
C TYR A 187 -5.59 -8.17 10.17
N TYR A 188 -4.50 -8.93 10.11
CA TYR A 188 -3.92 -9.63 11.28
C TYR A 188 -2.83 -8.83 12.02
N LEU A 189 -2.37 -7.72 11.49
CA LEU A 189 -1.38 -6.82 12.10
C LEU A 189 -2.03 -5.67 12.85
#